data_adfed3d46ebcd241a393633cba722cda
#
_entry.id   adfed3d46ebcd241a393633cba722cda
#
_cell.length_a   1.000
_cell.length_b   1.000
_cell.length_c   1.000
_cell.angle_alpha   90.00
_cell.angle_beta   90.00
_cell.angle_gamma   90.00
#
_symmetry.space_group_name_H-M   'P 1'
#
loop_
_entity.id
_entity.type
_entity.pdbx_description
1 polymer ?
#
loop_
_entity_poly.entity_id
_entity_poly.type
_entity_poly.pdbx_seq_one_letter_code
_entity_poly.pdbx_strand_id
1 'polypeptide(L)'
;MEAVDDRVLRVRGAGSGPPSIGRLSRNRTAGCGTVAGSILATLFLFGASGIVSGDSGNGDGLRLIGLSVPDTAELGESASLECRFDLGTTGANLYSVKWYKDDHEFFRYTPDDRPPHTQLFPVHGINLDEAESGVSHVTLRQLSFDSSGSYRCEVSTEAPDFKTVLWSKHMTVWAPPRNDPAVEGVKPSYAVGEDVVGNCTSSRSYPAATLSWFLNGKIVDRFSLVFYDPWSDENGLRTTRLGIRFTAEAHHFRELSPSSSPPSSVTRRVLELRCSATVQRQTRHRVVRSRLTEPVSLSTQKLAAHDSAKGTAASFAVSKGWLSATFAWSTAFLFFSLRGILSTCIVGLKLSRS
;
A
#
# COMPACT_ATOMS: atom_id res chain seq x y z
N MET A 1 59.92 5.79 0.98
CA MET A 1 60.87 6.88 1.29
C MET A 1 60.20 8.15 0.87
N GLU A 2 60.14 9.00 1.80
CA GLU A 2 59.60 10.38 1.95
C GLU A 2 58.08 10.43 2.16
N ALA A 3 57.54 10.55 3.30
CA ALA A 3 57.70 11.43 4.48
C ALA A 3 56.96 12.77 4.28
N VAL A 4 55.79 12.85 4.95
CA VAL A 4 55.31 13.86 5.90
C VAL A 4 55.24 15.32 5.39
N ASP A 5 54.04 15.95 5.42
CA ASP A 5 53.90 17.17 6.22
C ASP A 5 52.43 17.40 6.67
N ASP A 6 52.30 17.49 7.98
CA ASP A 6 51.15 17.79 8.81
C ASP A 6 51.10 19.31 9.03
N ARG A 7 50.04 20.02 8.72
CA ARG A 7 49.81 21.38 9.27
C ARG A 7 48.36 21.60 9.69
N VAL A 8 48.21 21.38 10.97
CA VAL A 8 47.14 21.91 11.82
C VAL A 8 47.16 23.44 11.81
N LEU A 9 46.05 24.09 11.48
CA LEU A 9 45.81 25.48 11.82
C LEU A 9 44.55 25.62 12.65
N ARG A 10 44.80 25.83 13.95
CA ARG A 10 43.86 26.27 14.98
C ARG A 10 43.61 27.76 14.82
N VAL A 11 42.37 28.22 14.73
CA VAL A 11 42.01 29.62 15.03
C VAL A 11 40.96 29.62 16.15
N ARG A 12 41.34 30.24 17.26
CA ARG A 12 40.47 30.67 18.39
C ARG A 12 39.67 31.88 17.90
N GLY A 13 38.37 31.98 18.19
CA GLY A 13 37.74 32.29 19.44
C GLY A 13 37.32 33.76 19.51
N ALA A 14 36.03 34.04 19.73
CA ALA A 14 35.35 35.18 20.39
C ALA A 14 33.84 35.10 19.94
N GLY A 15 32.85 34.89 20.73
CA GLY A 15 32.51 35.55 21.98
C GLY A 15 31.52 36.69 21.71
N SER A 16 30.23 36.47 21.80
CA SER A 16 29.27 37.50 22.31
C SER A 16 27.84 36.90 22.41
N GLY A 17 27.25 37.21 23.52
CA GLY A 17 26.07 36.60 24.14
C GLY A 17 24.70 37.03 23.62
N PRO A 18 23.63 36.65 24.32
CA PRO A 18 22.24 36.69 23.84
C PRO A 18 21.51 37.99 24.14
N PRO A 19 20.43 38.31 23.42
CA PRO A 19 19.43 39.27 23.88
C PRO A 19 18.16 38.61 24.42
N SER A 20 17.90 38.97 25.62
CA SER A 20 16.72 39.28 26.43
C SER A 20 15.32 38.88 25.93
N ILE A 21 14.70 38.25 26.89
CA ILE A 21 13.28 37.96 27.15
C ILE A 21 12.40 39.18 27.07
N GLY A 22 11.37 39.15 26.23
CA GLY A 22 10.22 40.04 26.26
C GLY A 22 8.99 39.35 26.83
N ARG A 23 8.60 39.76 28.04
CA ARG A 23 7.38 39.41 28.78
C ARG A 23 6.27 40.37 28.37
N LEU A 24 5.06 39.87 27.97
CA LEU A 24 3.79 40.63 28.05
C LEU A 24 2.64 39.62 28.01
N SER A 25 2.00 39.47 29.08
CA SER A 25 0.79 40.10 29.62
C SER A 25 -0.51 39.33 29.24
N ARG A 26 -1.04 38.69 30.29
CA ARG A 26 -2.41 38.16 30.34
C ARG A 26 -3.43 39.34 30.32
N ASN A 27 -4.50 39.19 29.55
CA ASN A 27 -5.77 39.75 29.94
C ASN A 27 -6.89 38.71 29.75
N ARG A 28 -7.52 38.40 30.87
CA ARG A 28 -8.81 37.74 30.98
C ARG A 28 -9.89 38.80 30.85
N THR A 29 -10.94 38.53 30.10
CA THR A 29 -12.29 38.97 30.48
C THR A 29 -13.31 37.96 30.00
N ALA A 30 -14.09 37.51 30.95
CA ALA A 30 -15.27 36.68 30.77
C ALA A 30 -16.43 37.60 30.31
N GLY A 31 -17.28 37.07 29.43
CA GLY A 31 -18.53 37.70 29.06
C GLY A 31 -19.53 36.65 28.60
N CYS A 32 -20.38 36.24 29.51
CA CYS A 32 -21.59 35.45 29.29
C CYS A 32 -22.65 36.36 28.66
N GLY A 33 -23.28 35.94 27.55
CA GLY A 33 -24.38 36.65 26.94
C GLY A 33 -25.17 35.73 26.01
N THR A 34 -26.20 35.13 26.57
CA THR A 34 -27.28 34.44 25.85
C THR A 34 -28.17 35.45 25.14
N VAL A 35 -28.32 35.34 23.83
CA VAL A 35 -29.47 35.91 23.11
C VAL A 35 -29.94 34.90 22.06
N ALA A 36 -31.13 34.43 22.22
CA ALA A 36 -31.89 33.67 21.25
C ALA A 36 -32.30 34.58 20.09
N GLY A 37 -32.09 34.11 18.86
CA GLY A 37 -32.56 34.81 17.67
C GLY A 37 -32.60 33.85 16.48
N SER A 38 -33.77 33.37 16.16
CA SER A 38 -34.10 32.67 14.91
C SER A 38 -33.80 33.56 13.74
N ILE A 39 -33.00 33.06 12.79
CA ILE A 39 -32.98 33.60 11.41
C ILE A 39 -32.76 32.47 10.40
N LEU A 40 -33.65 32.42 9.49
CA LEU A 40 -33.75 31.62 8.28
C LEU A 40 -32.43 31.17 7.65
N ALA A 41 -32.40 29.88 7.32
CA ALA A 41 -31.42 29.27 6.43
C ALA A 41 -31.70 29.70 4.99
N THR A 42 -30.80 30.48 4.42
CA THR A 42 -30.65 30.60 2.96
C THR A 42 -29.42 29.81 2.53
N LEU A 43 -29.69 28.66 1.91
CA LEU A 43 -28.69 27.88 1.19
C LEU A 43 -28.16 28.72 0.01
N PHE A 44 -26.94 29.23 0.12
CA PHE A 44 -26.14 29.61 -1.02
C PHE A 44 -25.17 28.49 -1.34
N LEU A 45 -25.55 27.65 -2.31
CA LEU A 45 -24.66 26.77 -3.04
C LEU A 45 -23.73 27.65 -3.92
N PHE A 46 -22.60 28.06 -3.40
CA PHE A 46 -21.51 28.51 -4.24
C PHE A 46 -20.70 27.31 -4.69
N GLY A 47 -21.12 26.74 -5.81
CA GLY A 47 -20.24 25.93 -6.63
C GLY A 47 -19.14 26.83 -7.19
N ALA A 48 -17.98 26.81 -6.56
CA ALA A 48 -16.77 27.37 -7.15
C ALA A 48 -16.31 26.41 -8.27
N SER A 49 -17.01 26.45 -9.40
CA SER A 49 -16.43 26.05 -10.67
C SER A 49 -15.34 27.08 -10.97
N GLY A 50 -14.10 26.75 -10.66
CA GLY A 50 -12.94 27.43 -11.19
C GLY A 50 -12.97 27.33 -12.70
N ILE A 51 -13.63 28.29 -13.34
CA ILE A 51 -13.45 28.56 -14.75
C ILE A 51 -12.01 29.05 -14.86
N VAL A 52 -11.12 28.13 -15.24
CA VAL A 52 -9.86 28.50 -15.85
C VAL A 52 -10.28 29.15 -17.17
N SER A 53 -10.38 30.47 -17.15
CA SER A 53 -10.51 31.24 -18.35
C SER A 53 -9.26 30.99 -19.19
N GLY A 54 -9.32 29.96 -20.04
CA GLY A 54 -8.45 29.91 -21.18
C GLY A 54 -8.73 31.19 -21.96
N ASP A 55 -7.78 32.10 -21.93
CA ASP A 55 -7.76 33.27 -22.80
C ASP A 55 -7.80 32.74 -24.24
N SER A 56 -9.00 32.68 -24.79
CA SER A 56 -9.24 32.48 -26.22
C SER A 56 -9.02 33.82 -26.94
N GLY A 57 -7.97 34.49 -26.57
CA GLY A 57 -7.42 35.58 -27.39
C GLY A 57 -6.96 34.94 -28.70
N ASN A 58 -7.61 35.33 -29.77
CA ASN A 58 -7.17 35.09 -31.14
C ASN A 58 -5.83 35.87 -31.34
N GLY A 59 -4.78 35.41 -30.61
CA GLY A 59 -3.47 36.06 -30.59
C GLY A 59 -2.61 35.48 -31.68
N ASP A 60 -2.27 36.27 -32.64
CA ASP A 60 -1.34 35.98 -33.76
C ASP A 60 0.09 35.63 -33.32
N GLY A 61 0.34 35.39 -32.02
CA GLY A 61 1.68 35.19 -31.46
C GLY A 61 1.92 33.85 -30.81
N LEU A 62 3.08 33.72 -30.16
CA LEU A 62 3.54 32.48 -29.47
C LEU A 62 2.48 31.91 -28.51
N ARG A 63 2.21 30.65 -28.68
CA ARG A 63 1.31 29.84 -27.79
C ARG A 63 1.76 28.40 -27.66
N LEU A 64 1.53 27.80 -26.51
CA LEU A 64 1.63 26.33 -26.33
C LEU A 64 0.35 25.67 -26.83
N ILE A 65 0.50 24.66 -27.70
CA ILE A 65 -0.60 23.87 -28.26
C ILE A 65 -0.83 22.64 -27.42
N GLY A 66 0.23 22.09 -26.84
CA GLY A 66 0.15 20.86 -26.02
C GLY A 66 1.43 20.56 -25.28
N LEU A 67 1.26 20.00 -24.09
CA LEU A 67 2.34 19.41 -23.30
C LEU A 67 1.98 17.94 -23.03
N SER A 68 2.77 17.01 -23.57
CA SER A 68 2.64 15.58 -23.32
C SER A 68 3.73 15.15 -22.35
N VAL A 69 3.32 14.80 -21.13
CA VAL A 69 4.14 14.16 -20.12
C VAL A 69 3.29 13.03 -19.58
N PRO A 70 3.76 11.78 -19.55
CA PRO A 70 2.99 10.68 -19.00
C PRO A 70 2.73 10.89 -17.51
N ASP A 71 1.50 10.69 -17.06
CA ASP A 71 1.16 10.81 -15.63
C ASP A 71 1.91 9.78 -14.78
N THR A 72 2.19 8.60 -15.39
CA THR A 72 2.94 7.51 -14.74
C THR A 72 3.89 6.86 -15.73
N ALA A 73 5.08 6.48 -15.28
CA ALA A 73 6.07 5.72 -16.04
C ALA A 73 6.64 4.56 -15.20
N GLU A 74 7.04 3.50 -15.85
CA GLU A 74 7.58 2.32 -15.14
C GLU A 74 9.07 2.48 -14.86
N LEU A 75 9.51 2.03 -13.68
CA LEU A 75 10.90 2.03 -13.24
C LEU A 75 11.80 1.29 -14.24
N GLY A 76 12.87 1.94 -14.68
CA GLY A 76 13.84 1.39 -15.63
C GLY A 76 13.46 1.55 -17.11
N GLU A 77 12.22 1.95 -17.41
CA GLU A 77 11.75 2.22 -18.76
C GLU A 77 12.18 3.61 -19.25
N SER A 78 11.78 3.96 -20.45
CA SER A 78 11.99 5.28 -21.06
C SER A 78 10.69 6.07 -21.11
N ALA A 79 10.79 7.39 -21.08
CA ALA A 79 9.64 8.28 -21.26
C ALA A 79 9.99 9.39 -22.25
N SER A 80 9.12 9.62 -23.23
CA SER A 80 9.19 10.75 -24.13
C SER A 80 8.25 11.86 -23.65
N LEU A 81 8.80 13.05 -23.53
CA LEU A 81 8.09 14.28 -23.17
C LEU A 81 8.02 15.15 -24.41
N GLU A 82 6.83 15.66 -24.75
CA GLU A 82 6.62 16.48 -25.95
C GLU A 82 6.04 17.84 -25.58
N CYS A 83 6.60 18.90 -26.16
CA CYS A 83 6.15 20.27 -26.03
C CYS A 83 5.80 20.79 -27.42
N ARG A 84 4.52 20.92 -27.70
CA ARG A 84 4.03 21.46 -28.96
C ARG A 84 3.67 22.93 -28.81
N PHE A 85 4.23 23.78 -29.67
CA PHE A 85 4.01 25.22 -29.67
C PHE A 85 3.82 25.73 -31.10
N ASP A 86 3.25 26.93 -31.18
CA ASP A 86 3.05 27.66 -32.42
C ASP A 86 3.60 29.08 -32.21
N LEU A 87 4.47 29.50 -33.08
CA LEU A 87 5.07 30.86 -33.06
C LEU A 87 4.10 31.95 -33.54
N GLY A 88 2.96 31.52 -34.13
CA GLY A 88 1.99 32.44 -34.71
C GLY A 88 2.42 33.00 -36.07
N THR A 89 1.70 34.03 -36.50
CA THR A 89 1.87 34.69 -37.82
C THR A 89 2.67 36.00 -37.75
N THR A 90 3.12 36.40 -36.54
CA THR A 90 3.82 37.67 -36.31
C THR A 90 5.25 37.73 -36.90
N GLY A 91 5.75 36.58 -37.41
CA GLY A 91 7.14 36.48 -37.90
C GLY A 91 8.19 36.44 -36.79
N ALA A 92 7.77 36.17 -35.55
CA ALA A 92 8.67 35.99 -34.42
C ALA A 92 9.52 34.72 -34.58
N ASN A 93 10.83 34.81 -34.36
CA ASN A 93 11.73 33.67 -34.35
C ASN A 93 11.76 33.00 -32.99
N LEU A 94 12.03 31.69 -32.99
CA LEU A 94 12.25 30.92 -31.75
C LEU A 94 13.59 31.32 -31.14
N TYR A 95 13.57 31.81 -29.92
CA TYR A 95 14.79 32.07 -29.15
C TYR A 95 15.28 30.78 -28.45
N SER A 96 14.40 30.13 -27.66
CA SER A 96 14.78 28.89 -26.99
C SER A 96 13.59 28.04 -26.59
N VAL A 97 13.83 26.71 -26.47
CA VAL A 97 12.97 25.79 -25.78
C VAL A 97 13.75 25.17 -24.62
N LYS A 98 13.20 25.26 -23.41
CA LYS A 98 13.84 24.78 -22.20
C LYS A 98 12.96 23.81 -21.48
N TRP A 99 13.59 22.78 -20.90
CA TRP A 99 12.92 21.81 -20.08
C TRP A 99 13.48 21.82 -18.66
N TYR A 100 12.57 21.77 -17.71
CA TYR A 100 12.86 21.80 -16.28
C TYR A 100 12.26 20.59 -15.57
N LYS A 101 12.95 20.09 -14.56
CA LYS A 101 12.43 19.15 -13.57
C LYS A 101 12.51 19.79 -12.18
N ASP A 102 11.37 19.90 -11.50
CA ASP A 102 11.27 20.52 -10.16
C ASP A 102 12.03 21.88 -10.09
N ASP A 103 11.78 22.73 -11.11
CA ASP A 103 12.40 24.05 -11.32
C ASP A 103 13.90 24.06 -11.67
N HIS A 104 14.52 22.90 -11.86
CA HIS A 104 15.90 22.80 -12.34
C HIS A 104 15.92 22.52 -13.84
N GLU A 105 16.56 23.42 -14.60
CA GLU A 105 16.75 23.24 -16.04
C GLU A 105 17.66 22.05 -16.31
N PHE A 106 17.25 21.13 -17.19
CA PHE A 106 18.06 19.98 -17.59
C PHE A 106 18.35 19.92 -19.09
N PHE A 107 17.57 20.65 -19.92
CA PHE A 107 17.74 20.67 -21.36
C PHE A 107 17.37 22.03 -21.91
N ARG A 108 18.15 22.49 -22.88
CA ARG A 108 17.90 23.72 -23.65
C ARG A 108 18.20 23.49 -25.12
N TYR A 109 17.33 23.96 -25.97
CA TYR A 109 17.52 24.09 -27.40
C TYR A 109 17.52 25.56 -27.80
N THR A 110 18.55 26.00 -28.55
CA THR A 110 18.70 27.40 -29.03
C THR A 110 19.07 27.33 -30.49
N PRO A 111 18.19 27.79 -31.44
CA PRO A 111 18.44 27.69 -32.88
C PRO A 111 19.70 28.37 -33.36
N ASP A 112 20.01 29.54 -32.78
CA ASP A 112 21.12 30.38 -33.19
C ASP A 112 22.48 30.02 -32.60
N ASP A 113 22.51 29.08 -31.66
CA ASP A 113 23.77 28.54 -31.14
C ASP A 113 24.53 27.77 -32.22
N ARG A 114 25.86 27.79 -32.11
CA ARG A 114 26.68 26.90 -32.97
C ARG A 114 26.36 25.45 -32.64
N PRO A 115 26.33 24.55 -33.65
CA PRO A 115 26.07 23.13 -33.35
C PRO A 115 27.05 22.56 -32.32
N PRO A 116 26.51 21.77 -31.36
CA PRO A 116 25.13 21.33 -31.26
C PRO A 116 24.23 22.46 -30.70
N HIS A 117 23.03 22.61 -31.27
CA HIS A 117 22.03 23.59 -30.82
C HIS A 117 21.41 23.22 -29.42
N THR A 118 21.87 22.15 -28.81
CA THR A 118 21.38 21.63 -27.53
C THR A 118 22.41 21.79 -26.45
N GLN A 119 21.92 22.20 -25.25
CA GLN A 119 22.73 22.27 -24.02
C GLN A 119 22.08 21.37 -22.95
N LEU A 120 22.91 20.58 -22.27
CA LEU A 120 22.48 19.66 -21.25
C LEU A 120 22.99 20.13 -19.89
N PHE A 121 22.11 20.07 -18.87
CA PHE A 121 22.45 20.40 -17.50
C PHE A 121 22.17 19.18 -16.63
N PRO A 122 23.14 18.68 -15.86
CA PRO A 122 22.93 17.51 -15.03
C PRO A 122 21.96 17.82 -13.90
N VAL A 123 20.84 17.09 -13.85
CA VAL A 123 19.84 17.17 -12.80
C VAL A 123 19.61 15.78 -12.25
N HIS A 124 19.51 15.67 -10.92
CA HIS A 124 19.29 14.40 -10.24
C HIS A 124 17.97 13.73 -10.71
N GLY A 125 18.05 12.43 -11.03
CA GLY A 125 16.93 11.67 -11.56
C GLY A 125 16.65 11.88 -13.06
N ILE A 126 17.47 12.66 -13.78
CA ILE A 126 17.38 12.84 -15.23
C ILE A 126 18.54 12.10 -15.92
N ASN A 127 18.15 11.16 -16.77
CA ASN A 127 19.05 10.51 -17.71
C ASN A 127 18.49 10.72 -19.11
N LEU A 128 18.98 11.75 -19.80
CA LEU A 128 18.49 12.20 -21.10
C LEU A 128 19.12 11.39 -22.23
N ASP A 129 18.32 11.04 -23.22
CA ASP A 129 18.79 10.54 -24.51
C ASP A 129 19.00 11.72 -25.46
N GLU A 130 20.25 12.15 -25.62
CA GLU A 130 20.57 13.29 -26.48
C GLU A 130 20.24 13.03 -27.95
N ALA A 131 20.45 11.79 -28.41
CA ALA A 131 20.19 11.43 -29.82
C ALA A 131 18.68 11.42 -30.16
N GLU A 132 17.86 11.15 -29.15
CA GLU A 132 16.39 11.09 -29.24
C GLU A 132 15.72 12.32 -28.63
N SER A 133 16.44 13.47 -28.57
CA SER A 133 15.93 14.72 -28.01
C SER A 133 16.17 15.86 -28.97
N GLY A 134 15.19 16.80 -29.06
CA GLY A 134 15.24 17.88 -30.00
C GLY A 134 14.36 19.08 -29.59
N VAL A 135 14.01 19.95 -30.55
CA VAL A 135 13.30 21.19 -30.32
C VAL A 135 11.92 20.99 -29.66
N SER A 136 11.19 19.94 -30.02
CA SER A 136 9.82 19.73 -29.57
C SER A 136 9.66 18.59 -28.56
N HIS A 137 10.68 17.78 -28.36
CA HIS A 137 10.61 16.61 -27.49
C HIS A 137 11.93 16.30 -26.83
N VAL A 138 11.86 15.67 -25.68
CA VAL A 138 13.00 15.10 -24.95
C VAL A 138 12.66 13.67 -24.50
N THR A 139 13.64 12.79 -24.60
CA THR A 139 13.49 11.38 -24.20
C THR A 139 14.36 11.11 -22.99
N LEU A 140 13.73 10.63 -21.91
CA LEU A 140 14.40 10.17 -20.70
C LEU A 140 14.57 8.67 -20.76
N ARG A 141 15.73 8.14 -20.37
CA ARG A 141 16.06 6.71 -20.32
C ARG A 141 16.26 6.24 -18.88
N GLN A 142 16.10 4.93 -18.66
CA GLN A 142 16.40 4.29 -17.39
C GLN A 142 15.82 5.06 -16.19
N LEU A 143 14.52 5.33 -16.24
CA LEU A 143 13.82 6.07 -15.21
C LEU A 143 14.07 5.47 -13.83
N SER A 144 14.40 6.32 -12.86
CA SER A 144 14.52 6.00 -11.44
C SER A 144 13.33 6.58 -10.66
N PHE A 145 13.20 6.28 -9.38
CA PHE A 145 12.19 6.94 -8.55
C PHE A 145 12.42 8.44 -8.45
N ASP A 146 13.67 8.88 -8.52
CA ASP A 146 14.05 10.29 -8.53
C ASP A 146 13.68 11.00 -9.84
N SER A 147 13.31 10.25 -10.88
CA SER A 147 12.75 10.83 -12.10
C SER A 147 11.29 11.28 -11.90
N SER A 148 10.63 10.93 -10.80
CA SER A 148 9.33 11.49 -10.45
C SER A 148 9.46 12.99 -10.16
N GLY A 149 8.47 13.77 -10.57
CA GLY A 149 8.50 15.20 -10.32
C GLY A 149 7.66 16.00 -11.30
N SER A 150 7.75 17.33 -11.21
CA SER A 150 7.09 18.27 -12.10
C SER A 150 7.99 18.59 -13.28
N TYR A 151 7.50 18.32 -14.48
CA TYR A 151 8.17 18.65 -15.73
C TYR A 151 7.54 19.87 -16.37
N ARG A 152 8.37 20.86 -16.71
CA ARG A 152 7.94 22.11 -17.31
C ARG A 152 8.67 22.33 -18.63
N CYS A 153 7.91 22.67 -19.66
CA CYS A 153 8.41 23.21 -20.91
C CYS A 153 8.21 24.70 -20.92
N GLU A 154 9.26 25.44 -21.30
CA GLU A 154 9.27 26.88 -21.48
C GLU A 154 9.73 27.20 -22.89
N VAL A 155 8.96 28.00 -23.62
CA VAL A 155 9.27 28.43 -24.99
C VAL A 155 9.34 29.98 -25.03
N SER A 156 10.40 30.50 -25.60
CA SER A 156 10.63 31.95 -25.72
C SER A 156 10.89 32.35 -27.16
N THR A 157 10.43 33.54 -27.55
CA THR A 157 10.71 34.15 -28.85
C THR A 157 11.75 35.26 -28.73
N GLU A 158 12.37 35.59 -29.86
CA GLU A 158 13.28 36.72 -30.02
C GLU A 158 12.55 38.06 -30.09
N ALA A 159 13.34 39.10 -30.32
CA ALA A 159 12.85 40.43 -30.66
C ALA A 159 11.91 40.38 -31.89
N PRO A 160 10.93 41.27 -32.00
CA PRO A 160 10.57 42.32 -31.05
C PRO A 160 9.66 41.90 -29.92
N ASP A 161 9.08 40.69 -29.98
CA ASP A 161 7.98 40.26 -29.11
C ASP A 161 8.45 39.84 -27.71
N PHE A 162 9.61 39.19 -27.57
CA PHE A 162 10.16 38.66 -26.32
C PHE A 162 9.12 37.91 -25.44
N LYS A 163 8.25 37.15 -26.10
CA LYS A 163 7.21 36.38 -25.39
C LYS A 163 7.78 35.11 -24.84
N THR A 164 7.29 34.72 -23.64
CA THR A 164 7.59 33.43 -23.03
C THR A 164 6.29 32.76 -22.60
N VAL A 165 6.13 31.52 -22.96
CA VAL A 165 5.02 30.67 -22.54
C VAL A 165 5.55 29.40 -21.88
N LEU A 166 4.86 28.91 -20.87
CA LEU A 166 5.27 27.72 -20.14
C LEU A 166 4.07 26.88 -19.75
N TRP A 167 4.29 25.56 -19.66
CA TRP A 167 3.34 24.61 -19.15
C TRP A 167 4.05 23.56 -18.33
N SER A 168 3.37 23.02 -17.30
CA SER A 168 3.94 21.96 -16.47
C SER A 168 2.95 20.81 -16.27
N LYS A 169 3.50 19.61 -16.15
CA LYS A 169 2.79 18.38 -15.78
C LYS A 169 3.65 17.54 -14.84
N HIS A 170 2.99 16.74 -14.03
CA HIS A 170 3.65 15.83 -13.10
C HIS A 170 3.75 14.41 -13.66
N MET A 171 4.90 13.76 -13.48
CA MET A 171 5.13 12.35 -13.79
C MET A 171 5.52 11.62 -12.53
N THR A 172 4.91 10.44 -12.30
CA THR A 172 5.26 9.56 -11.18
C THR A 172 5.86 8.27 -11.71
N VAL A 173 7.06 7.93 -11.26
CA VAL A 173 7.67 6.64 -11.57
C VAL A 173 7.20 5.60 -10.56
N TRP A 174 6.78 4.45 -11.06
CA TRP A 174 6.25 3.36 -10.26
C TRP A 174 6.87 2.03 -10.68
N ALA A 175 6.78 1.02 -9.82
CA ALA A 175 7.23 -0.33 -10.11
C ALA A 175 6.09 -1.33 -9.87
N PRO A 176 5.58 -2.00 -10.91
CA PRO A 176 4.53 -3.00 -10.77
C PRO A 176 5.03 -4.24 -10.04
N PRO A 177 4.15 -4.98 -9.36
CA PRO A 177 4.49 -6.29 -8.81
C PRO A 177 4.76 -7.27 -9.94
N ARG A 178 5.96 -7.85 -10.00
CA ARG A 178 6.37 -8.75 -11.10
C ARG A 178 5.72 -10.13 -11.00
N ASN A 179 5.46 -10.61 -9.78
CA ASN A 179 4.91 -11.93 -9.53
C ASN A 179 3.55 -11.85 -8.82
N ASP A 180 2.79 -12.94 -8.91
CA ASP A 180 1.59 -13.11 -8.12
C ASP A 180 1.93 -13.12 -6.62
N PRO A 181 0.99 -12.71 -5.74
CA PRO A 181 1.19 -12.77 -4.30
C PRO A 181 1.41 -14.21 -3.85
N ALA A 182 2.30 -14.40 -2.87
CA ALA A 182 2.52 -15.68 -2.22
C ALA A 182 1.49 -15.89 -1.10
N VAL A 183 0.90 -17.07 -1.03
CA VAL A 183 -0.01 -17.48 0.05
C VAL A 183 0.60 -18.63 0.82
N GLU A 184 0.78 -18.44 2.12
CA GLU A 184 1.41 -19.38 3.03
C GLU A 184 0.49 -19.69 4.22
N GLY A 185 0.69 -20.84 4.88
CA GLY A 185 -0.01 -21.24 6.09
C GLY A 185 -1.39 -21.87 5.86
N VAL A 186 -1.97 -21.76 4.66
CA VAL A 186 -3.25 -22.40 4.32
C VAL A 186 -3.05 -23.88 4.07
N LYS A 187 -3.76 -24.73 4.84
CA LYS A 187 -3.68 -26.20 4.71
C LYS A 187 -4.46 -26.70 3.48
N PRO A 188 -4.13 -27.87 2.94
CA PRO A 188 -4.85 -28.46 1.83
C PRO A 188 -6.26 -28.97 2.19
N SER A 189 -6.54 -29.14 3.49
CA SER A 189 -7.85 -29.53 4.02
C SER A 189 -8.08 -29.02 5.43
N TYR A 190 -9.35 -28.84 5.79
CA TYR A 190 -9.81 -28.43 7.12
C TYR A 190 -11.05 -29.21 7.53
N ALA A 191 -11.19 -29.49 8.82
CA ALA A 191 -12.42 -29.93 9.45
C ALA A 191 -13.28 -28.71 9.85
N VAL A 192 -14.59 -28.90 10.00
CA VAL A 192 -15.46 -27.90 10.60
C VAL A 192 -15.04 -27.64 12.05
N GLY A 193 -14.92 -26.38 12.43
CA GLY A 193 -14.43 -25.96 13.75
C GLY A 193 -12.91 -25.73 13.82
N GLU A 194 -12.16 -26.04 12.77
CA GLU A 194 -10.72 -25.84 12.72
C GLU A 194 -10.37 -24.40 12.31
N ASP A 195 -9.33 -23.84 12.90
CA ASP A 195 -8.86 -22.49 12.54
C ASP A 195 -8.14 -22.50 11.19
N VAL A 196 -8.62 -21.65 10.29
CA VAL A 196 -7.97 -21.31 9.03
C VAL A 196 -7.07 -20.11 9.27
N VAL A 197 -5.76 -20.31 9.14
CA VAL A 197 -4.76 -19.27 9.28
C VAL A 197 -3.93 -19.26 8.01
N GLY A 198 -3.67 -18.07 7.49
CA GLY A 198 -2.83 -17.89 6.31
C GLY A 198 -2.28 -16.49 6.22
N ASN A 199 -1.19 -16.34 5.47
CA ASN A 199 -0.58 -15.06 5.15
C ASN A 199 -0.49 -14.90 3.64
N CYS A 200 -0.81 -13.71 3.17
CA CYS A 200 -0.57 -13.30 1.80
C CYS A 200 0.55 -12.26 1.79
N THR A 201 1.56 -12.47 0.98
CA THR A 201 2.68 -11.55 0.83
C THR A 201 2.75 -11.10 -0.63
N SER A 202 2.75 -9.78 -0.88
CA SER A 202 2.89 -9.22 -2.23
C SER A 202 4.30 -9.44 -2.77
N SER A 203 4.43 -9.44 -4.10
CA SER A 203 5.72 -9.17 -4.74
C SER A 203 6.14 -7.73 -4.46
N ARG A 204 7.44 -7.46 -4.56
CA ARG A 204 8.00 -6.11 -4.42
C ARG A 204 7.39 -5.17 -5.45
N SER A 205 7.02 -3.96 -5.03
CA SER A 205 6.40 -2.93 -5.86
C SER A 205 6.61 -1.54 -5.28
N TYR A 206 6.35 -0.51 -6.08
CA TYR A 206 6.26 0.87 -5.61
C TYR A 206 5.12 1.58 -6.36
N PRO A 207 4.17 2.18 -5.63
CA PRO A 207 3.99 2.13 -4.17
C PRO A 207 3.74 0.73 -3.62
N ALA A 208 3.61 0.61 -2.30
CA ALA A 208 3.27 -0.65 -1.64
C ALA A 208 1.94 -1.21 -2.16
N ALA A 209 1.88 -2.51 -2.39
CA ALA A 209 0.65 -3.15 -2.85
C ALA A 209 -0.44 -3.12 -1.77
N THR A 210 -1.66 -2.84 -2.17
CA THR A 210 -2.84 -3.05 -1.34
C THR A 210 -3.29 -4.50 -1.47
N LEU A 211 -3.32 -5.22 -0.34
CA LEU A 211 -3.76 -6.62 -0.29
C LEU A 211 -5.22 -6.73 0.13
N SER A 212 -5.92 -7.69 -0.45
CA SER A 212 -7.30 -8.03 -0.09
C SER A 212 -7.51 -9.53 -0.13
N TRP A 213 -8.18 -10.06 0.90
CA TRP A 213 -8.60 -11.45 0.93
C TRP A 213 -10.06 -11.61 0.51
N PHE A 214 -10.32 -12.67 -0.24
CA PHE A 214 -11.65 -13.08 -0.64
C PHE A 214 -11.86 -14.54 -0.26
N LEU A 215 -13.00 -14.81 0.37
CA LEU A 215 -13.49 -16.14 0.69
C LEU A 215 -14.65 -16.45 -0.27
N ASN A 216 -14.48 -17.48 -1.09
CA ASN A 216 -15.50 -17.85 -2.09
C ASN A 216 -15.99 -16.67 -2.97
N GLY A 217 -15.08 -15.77 -3.33
CA GLY A 217 -15.37 -14.61 -4.16
C GLY A 217 -15.92 -13.39 -3.41
N LYS A 218 -16.27 -13.50 -2.12
CA LYS A 218 -16.67 -12.37 -1.27
C LYS A 218 -15.47 -11.83 -0.50
N ILE A 219 -15.40 -10.51 -0.37
CA ILE A 219 -14.34 -9.87 0.43
C ILE A 219 -14.45 -10.31 1.89
N VAL A 220 -13.31 -10.58 2.50
CA VAL A 220 -13.23 -11.01 3.90
C VAL A 220 -13.37 -9.81 4.83
N ASP A 221 -14.10 -9.98 5.92
CA ASP A 221 -14.31 -8.95 6.93
C ASP A 221 -13.01 -8.60 7.64
N ARG A 222 -12.87 -7.32 8.01
CA ARG A 222 -11.71 -6.77 8.70
C ARG A 222 -11.36 -7.50 10.01
N PHE A 223 -12.36 -8.00 10.71
CA PHE A 223 -12.16 -8.73 11.98
C PHE A 223 -11.43 -10.06 11.80
N SER A 224 -11.48 -10.62 10.60
CA SER A 224 -10.74 -11.85 10.24
C SER A 224 -9.37 -11.56 9.63
N LEU A 225 -8.93 -10.30 9.57
CA LEU A 225 -7.67 -9.89 8.97
C LEU A 225 -6.64 -9.52 10.03
N VAL A 226 -5.38 -9.87 9.76
CA VAL A 226 -4.22 -9.49 10.56
C VAL A 226 -3.34 -8.60 9.69
N PHE A 227 -3.15 -7.35 10.12
CA PHE A 227 -2.39 -6.35 9.39
C PHE A 227 -0.95 -6.34 9.86
N TYR A 228 -0.03 -6.21 8.89
CA TYR A 228 1.40 -6.07 9.12
C TYR A 228 1.88 -4.79 8.44
N ASP A 229 2.91 -4.16 9.00
CA ASP A 229 3.53 -3.01 8.37
C ASP A 229 4.31 -3.42 7.11
N PRO A 230 4.20 -2.67 6.01
CA PRO A 230 5.02 -2.89 4.83
C PRO A 230 6.50 -2.63 5.14
N TRP A 231 7.38 -3.42 4.54
CA TRP A 231 8.82 -3.17 4.61
C TRP A 231 9.40 -2.85 3.23
N SER A 232 10.49 -2.11 3.20
CA SER A 232 11.20 -1.71 1.99
C SER A 232 12.51 -2.47 1.84
N ASP A 233 12.90 -2.73 0.60
CA ASP A 233 14.24 -3.21 0.28
C ASP A 233 15.24 -2.05 0.03
N GLU A 234 16.48 -2.39 -0.30
CA GLU A 234 17.56 -1.43 -0.58
C GLU A 234 17.28 -0.55 -1.81
N ASN A 235 16.43 -1.02 -2.72
CA ASN A 235 16.02 -0.30 -3.92
C ASN A 235 14.75 0.54 -3.73
N GLY A 236 14.23 0.64 -2.50
CA GLY A 236 13.02 1.39 -2.18
C GLY A 236 11.71 0.69 -2.56
N LEU A 237 11.78 -0.55 -3.08
CA LEU A 237 10.59 -1.35 -3.38
C LEU A 237 9.98 -1.89 -2.10
N ARG A 238 8.66 -1.91 -2.06
CA ARG A 238 7.89 -2.29 -0.87
C ARG A 238 7.23 -3.65 -1.01
N THR A 239 7.24 -4.39 0.08
CA THR A 239 6.52 -5.66 0.23
C THR A 239 5.47 -5.50 1.32
N THR A 240 4.25 -5.94 1.05
CA THR A 240 3.13 -5.91 2.00
C THR A 240 2.73 -7.33 2.36
N ARG A 241 2.34 -7.54 3.62
CA ARG A 241 1.77 -8.80 4.11
C ARG A 241 0.42 -8.56 4.75
N LEU A 242 -0.53 -9.47 4.50
CA LEU A 242 -1.87 -9.45 5.09
C LEU A 242 -2.22 -10.86 5.53
N GLY A 243 -2.44 -11.05 6.82
CA GLY A 243 -2.90 -12.30 7.40
C GLY A 243 -4.42 -12.45 7.32
N ILE A 244 -4.87 -13.72 7.34
CA ILE A 244 -6.28 -14.09 7.50
C ILE A 244 -6.38 -15.11 8.65
N ARG A 245 -7.41 -14.96 9.49
CA ARG A 245 -7.71 -15.91 10.55
C ARG A 245 -9.22 -15.97 10.81
N PHE A 246 -9.79 -17.15 10.68
CA PHE A 246 -11.20 -17.43 11.00
C PHE A 246 -11.39 -18.93 11.27
N THR A 247 -12.49 -19.28 11.93
CA THR A 247 -12.85 -20.68 12.15
C THR A 247 -13.62 -21.25 10.95
N ALA A 248 -13.22 -22.40 10.45
CA ALA A 248 -13.88 -23.06 9.33
C ALA A 248 -15.28 -23.54 9.72
N GLU A 249 -16.30 -23.08 9.03
CA GLU A 249 -17.68 -23.50 9.19
C GLU A 249 -18.20 -24.21 7.94
N ALA A 250 -19.22 -25.03 8.08
CA ALA A 250 -19.77 -25.82 6.97
C ALA A 250 -20.17 -24.95 5.76
N HIS A 251 -20.69 -23.75 6.00
CA HIS A 251 -21.11 -22.81 4.95
C HIS A 251 -19.96 -22.19 4.17
N HIS A 252 -18.72 -22.26 4.68
CA HIS A 252 -17.52 -21.79 3.97
C HIS A 252 -17.13 -22.75 2.83
N PHE A 253 -17.61 -23.98 2.83
CA PHE A 253 -17.29 -24.98 1.81
C PHE A 253 -18.39 -25.07 0.78
N ARG A 254 -18.04 -24.82 -0.48
CA ARG A 254 -18.96 -24.92 -1.61
C ARG A 254 -18.78 -26.24 -2.35
N GLU A 255 -19.86 -26.76 -2.89
CA GLU A 255 -19.81 -27.88 -3.81
C GLU A 255 -19.23 -27.42 -5.15
N LEU A 256 -18.20 -28.11 -5.62
CA LEU A 256 -17.76 -27.96 -6.98
C LEU A 256 -18.68 -28.77 -7.88
N SER A 257 -19.48 -28.12 -8.70
CA SER A 257 -20.23 -28.78 -9.75
C SER A 257 -19.24 -29.46 -10.71
N PRO A 258 -19.37 -30.77 -10.98
CA PRO A 258 -18.53 -31.45 -11.95
C PRO A 258 -18.89 -30.91 -13.35
N SER A 259 -18.04 -30.07 -13.92
CA SER A 259 -18.14 -29.81 -15.34
C SER A 259 -17.65 -31.08 -16.07
N SER A 260 -18.59 -31.80 -16.69
CA SER A 260 -18.38 -32.82 -17.74
C SER A 260 -17.57 -34.10 -17.39
N SER A 261 -17.66 -34.62 -16.19
CA SER A 261 -17.16 -35.97 -15.88
C SER A 261 -18.29 -36.87 -15.31
N PRO A 262 -18.26 -38.21 -15.53
CA PRO A 262 -19.32 -39.08 -15.07
C PRO A 262 -19.52 -39.02 -13.56
N PRO A 263 -20.71 -39.30 -13.04
CA PRO A 263 -21.07 -39.09 -11.64
C PRO A 263 -20.33 -40.07 -10.74
N SER A 264 -19.10 -39.79 -10.37
CA SER A 264 -18.49 -40.40 -9.19
C SER A 264 -19.07 -39.71 -7.97
N SER A 265 -19.72 -40.45 -7.14
CA SER A 265 -20.59 -40.09 -6.01
C SER A 265 -19.94 -39.34 -4.84
N VAL A 266 -18.84 -38.67 -5.04
CA VAL A 266 -18.18 -37.88 -3.98
C VAL A 266 -18.31 -36.41 -4.29
N THR A 267 -19.30 -35.76 -3.70
CA THR A 267 -19.48 -34.31 -3.74
C THR A 267 -18.26 -33.66 -3.05
N ARG A 268 -17.38 -33.09 -3.84
CA ARG A 268 -16.15 -32.46 -3.31
C ARG A 268 -16.48 -31.06 -2.84
N ARG A 269 -16.54 -30.85 -1.53
CA ARG A 269 -16.69 -29.53 -0.90
C ARG A 269 -15.33 -28.83 -0.77
N VAL A 270 -15.25 -27.60 -1.25
CA VAL A 270 -14.02 -26.81 -1.19
C VAL A 270 -14.27 -25.41 -0.63
N LEU A 271 -13.29 -24.93 0.10
CA LEU A 271 -13.14 -23.55 0.54
C LEU A 271 -12.13 -22.90 -0.41
N GLU A 272 -12.51 -21.81 -1.04
CA GLU A 272 -11.64 -21.06 -1.94
C GLU A 272 -11.22 -19.73 -1.29
N LEU A 273 -9.92 -19.56 -1.10
CA LEU A 273 -9.29 -18.33 -0.67
C LEU A 273 -8.54 -17.70 -1.85
N ARG A 274 -8.82 -16.43 -2.11
CA ARG A 274 -8.09 -15.65 -3.10
C ARG A 274 -7.48 -14.43 -2.42
N CYS A 275 -6.17 -14.28 -2.54
CA CYS A 275 -5.48 -13.05 -2.21
C CYS A 275 -5.26 -12.22 -3.49
N SER A 276 -5.61 -10.95 -3.45
CA SER A 276 -5.36 -9.98 -4.52
C SER A 276 -4.40 -8.91 -4.02
N ALA A 277 -3.39 -8.61 -4.85
CA ALA A 277 -2.42 -7.54 -4.65
C ALA A 277 -2.63 -6.49 -5.74
N THR A 278 -2.97 -5.27 -5.35
CA THR A 278 -3.27 -4.16 -6.28
C THR A 278 -2.25 -3.04 -6.07
N VAL A 279 -1.62 -2.61 -7.17
CA VAL A 279 -0.74 -1.44 -7.23
C VAL A 279 -1.25 -0.56 -8.36
N GLN A 280 -1.71 0.64 -8.04
CA GLN A 280 -2.37 1.53 -8.99
C GLN A 280 -3.51 0.83 -9.75
N ARG A 281 -3.36 0.58 -11.07
CA ARG A 281 -4.36 -0.09 -11.93
C ARG A 281 -4.07 -1.55 -12.17
N GLN A 282 -2.93 -2.07 -11.69
CA GLN A 282 -2.56 -3.48 -11.87
C GLN A 282 -2.95 -4.30 -10.65
N THR A 283 -3.66 -5.40 -10.90
CA THR A 283 -4.04 -6.37 -9.88
C THR A 283 -3.53 -7.75 -10.26
N ARG A 284 -2.81 -8.38 -9.34
CA ARG A 284 -2.41 -9.79 -9.41
C ARG A 284 -3.09 -10.56 -8.30
N HIS A 285 -3.31 -11.84 -8.48
CA HIS A 285 -3.99 -12.64 -7.47
C HIS A 285 -3.50 -14.07 -7.43
N ARG A 286 -3.60 -14.68 -6.24
CA ARG A 286 -3.35 -16.11 -6.01
C ARG A 286 -4.59 -16.73 -5.42
N VAL A 287 -4.99 -17.87 -5.95
CA VAL A 287 -6.12 -18.68 -5.46
C VAL A 287 -5.57 -19.95 -4.83
N VAL A 288 -6.05 -20.25 -3.63
CA VAL A 288 -5.76 -21.50 -2.90
C VAL A 288 -7.10 -22.15 -2.54
N ARG A 289 -7.17 -23.47 -2.72
CA ARG A 289 -8.38 -24.25 -2.44
C ARG A 289 -8.06 -25.32 -1.41
N SER A 290 -8.86 -25.36 -0.36
CA SER A 290 -8.79 -26.36 0.70
C SER A 290 -10.03 -27.23 0.68
N ARG A 291 -9.88 -28.53 0.95
CA ARG A 291 -10.98 -29.50 0.97
C ARG A 291 -11.60 -29.56 2.37
N LEU A 292 -12.89 -29.87 2.43
CA LEU A 292 -13.51 -30.26 3.68
C LEU A 292 -13.06 -31.69 4.02
N THR A 293 -12.49 -31.85 5.22
CA THR A 293 -12.23 -33.17 5.78
C THR A 293 -13.51 -33.63 6.46
N GLU A 294 -14.14 -34.68 5.93
CA GLU A 294 -15.25 -35.31 6.62
C GLU A 294 -14.71 -36.09 7.80
N PRO A 295 -15.39 -36.06 8.97
CA PRO A 295 -15.03 -36.92 10.08
C PRO A 295 -15.12 -38.36 9.58
N VAL A 296 -14.05 -39.14 9.80
CA VAL A 296 -14.07 -40.57 9.52
C VAL A 296 -15.21 -41.15 10.38
N SER A 297 -16.36 -41.44 9.75
CA SER A 297 -17.37 -42.24 10.42
C SER A 297 -16.74 -43.62 10.66
N LEU A 298 -16.34 -43.88 11.89
CA LEU A 298 -16.09 -45.26 12.33
C LEU A 298 -17.41 -45.98 12.12
N SER A 299 -17.57 -46.59 10.95
CA SER A 299 -18.62 -47.57 10.75
C SER A 299 -18.37 -48.65 11.80
N THR A 300 -19.20 -48.65 12.83
CA THR A 300 -19.34 -49.78 13.73
C THR A 300 -19.71 -50.96 12.84
N GLN A 301 -18.71 -51.72 12.40
CA GLN A 301 -18.95 -53.05 11.92
C GLN A 301 -19.58 -53.78 13.11
N LYS A 302 -20.91 -53.88 13.10
CA LYS A 302 -21.60 -54.91 13.85
C LYS A 302 -20.98 -56.23 13.39
N LEU A 303 -20.10 -56.76 14.21
CA LEU A 303 -19.75 -58.18 14.16
C LEU A 303 -21.07 -58.94 14.26
N ALA A 304 -21.57 -59.40 13.13
CA ALA A 304 -22.61 -60.42 13.13
C ALA A 304 -22.03 -61.64 13.82
N ALA A 305 -22.42 -61.84 15.07
CA ALA A 305 -22.18 -63.05 15.75
C ALA A 305 -22.87 -64.16 14.96
N HIS A 306 -22.09 -64.99 14.32
CA HIS A 306 -22.55 -66.20 13.67
C HIS A 306 -22.87 -67.21 14.77
N ASP A 307 -24.16 -67.28 15.18
CA ASP A 307 -24.65 -68.32 16.01
C ASP A 307 -24.61 -69.68 15.24
N SER A 308 -23.60 -70.46 15.56
CA SER A 308 -23.59 -71.84 15.28
C SER A 308 -23.08 -72.52 16.55
N ALA A 309 -23.97 -72.80 17.48
CA ALA A 309 -23.71 -73.70 18.56
C ALA A 309 -24.86 -74.66 18.69
N LYS A 310 -24.65 -75.86 18.14
CA LYS A 310 -25.34 -77.07 18.61
C LYS A 310 -24.57 -77.64 19.79
N GLY A 311 -25.28 -77.87 20.87
CA GLY A 311 -25.13 -79.08 21.73
C GLY A 311 -24.31 -78.96 22.99
N THR A 312 -24.99 -79.18 23.96
CA THR A 312 -24.92 -80.07 25.15
C THR A 312 -25.03 -79.33 26.48
N ALA A 313 -26.08 -79.72 27.15
CA ALA A 313 -26.41 -79.36 28.51
C ALA A 313 -25.38 -79.93 29.50
N ALA A 314 -24.93 -79.13 30.45
CA ALA A 314 -24.44 -79.59 31.74
C ALA A 314 -24.83 -78.53 32.78
N SER A 315 -25.75 -78.93 33.61
CA SER A 315 -26.16 -78.28 34.83
C SER A 315 -25.06 -78.32 35.89
N PHE A 316 -24.73 -77.20 36.47
CA PHE A 316 -24.20 -77.13 37.82
C PHE A 316 -24.70 -75.86 38.55
N ALA A 317 -25.14 -76.16 39.74
CA ALA A 317 -25.87 -75.31 40.68
C ALA A 317 -24.96 -74.33 41.44
N VAL A 318 -25.57 -73.20 41.74
CA VAL A 318 -25.57 -72.44 43.01
C VAL A 318 -24.26 -72.25 43.77
N SER A 319 -23.86 -71.00 43.94
CA SER A 319 -23.64 -70.51 45.31
C SER A 319 -23.77 -68.95 45.36
N LYS A 320 -24.61 -68.58 46.32
CA LYS A 320 -24.79 -67.23 46.79
C LYS A 320 -23.54 -66.74 47.53
N GLY A 321 -23.06 -65.55 47.24
CA GLY A 321 -22.07 -64.89 48.06
C GLY A 321 -22.34 -63.40 48.08
N TRP A 322 -23.04 -62.97 49.08
CA TRP A 322 -23.16 -61.57 49.51
C TRP A 322 -21.81 -61.09 49.99
N LEU A 323 -21.42 -59.87 49.59
CA LEU A 323 -20.73 -58.98 50.52
C LEU A 323 -20.81 -57.54 49.97
N SER A 324 -21.59 -56.75 50.64
CA SER A 324 -21.64 -55.29 50.70
C SER A 324 -20.33 -54.76 51.26
N ALA A 325 -19.84 -53.68 50.64
CA ALA A 325 -18.97 -52.72 51.32
C ALA A 325 -19.25 -51.31 50.79
N THR A 326 -20.00 -50.67 51.62
CA THR A 326 -20.15 -49.22 51.74
C THR A 326 -18.84 -48.61 52.21
N PHE A 327 -18.57 -47.42 51.83
CA PHE A 327 -17.91 -46.29 52.54
C PHE A 327 -17.40 -45.30 51.47
N ALA A 328 -17.68 -44.11 51.45
CA ALA A 328 -18.03 -43.00 52.34
C ALA A 328 -17.32 -41.77 51.77
N TRP A 329 -18.05 -40.78 51.59
CA TRP A 329 -17.84 -39.37 51.67
C TRP A 329 -16.44 -38.87 52.02
N SER A 330 -15.95 -37.87 51.25
CA SER A 330 -15.30 -36.70 51.86
C SER A 330 -15.48 -35.46 51.00
N THR A 331 -16.32 -34.60 51.46
CA THR A 331 -16.44 -33.19 51.16
C THR A 331 -15.25 -32.43 51.74
N ALA A 332 -14.65 -31.57 51.01
CA ALA A 332 -13.92 -30.44 51.57
C ALA A 332 -14.18 -29.18 50.69
N PHE A 333 -15.05 -28.39 51.23
CA PHE A 333 -15.20 -26.98 51.15
C PHE A 333 -13.88 -26.25 51.43
N LEU A 334 -13.67 -25.12 50.79
CA LEU A 334 -13.28 -23.80 51.36
C LEU A 334 -12.98 -22.89 50.16
N PHE A 335 -13.85 -21.95 49.83
CA PHE A 335 -13.98 -20.54 50.22
C PHE A 335 -12.65 -19.86 50.55
N PHE A 336 -12.28 -18.87 49.71
CA PHE A 336 -11.72 -17.56 50.04
C PHE A 336 -11.88 -16.71 48.78
N SER A 337 -12.84 -15.82 48.67
CA SER A 337 -13.13 -14.52 49.25
C SER A 337 -12.09 -13.45 48.90
N LEU A 338 -12.59 -12.58 48.04
CA LEU A 338 -12.46 -11.11 47.92
C LEU A 338 -11.34 -10.40 48.73
N ARG A 339 -10.73 -9.49 48.02
CA ARG A 339 -10.29 -8.12 48.35
C ARG A 339 -8.95 -7.89 47.68
N GLY A 340 -8.67 -6.80 47.07
CA GLY A 340 -9.09 -5.40 47.13
C GLY A 340 -8.16 -4.59 46.26
N ILE A 341 -8.72 -3.65 45.61
CA ILE A 341 -8.52 -2.21 45.80
C ILE A 341 -7.15 -1.63 45.42
N LEU A 342 -7.19 -0.81 44.38
CA LEU A 342 -6.65 0.56 44.24
C LEU A 342 -5.14 0.80 44.25
N SER A 343 -4.83 1.63 43.28
CA SER A 343 -3.85 2.74 43.27
C SER A 343 -2.43 2.34 42.90
N THR A 344 -1.80 2.93 41.94
CA THR A 344 -1.41 4.34 41.86
C THR A 344 -0.73 4.62 40.51
N CYS A 345 -1.02 5.77 39.97
CA CYS A 345 -0.21 6.44 38.94
C CYS A 345 1.23 6.65 39.46
N ILE A 346 2.23 6.31 38.66
CA ILE A 346 3.53 6.96 38.76
C ILE A 346 4.02 7.32 37.38
N VAL A 347 4.07 8.61 37.17
CA VAL A 347 4.80 9.35 36.15
C VAL A 347 6.27 9.04 36.31
N GLY A 348 6.91 8.64 35.23
CA GLY A 348 8.36 8.45 35.17
C GLY A 348 8.92 9.10 33.91
N LEU A 349 9.11 10.39 33.94
CA LEU A 349 10.03 11.09 33.04
C LEU A 349 11.45 10.53 33.24
N LYS A 350 12.07 10.10 32.16
CA LYS A 350 13.53 9.97 32.11
C LYS A 350 14.07 10.66 30.86
N LEU A 351 14.55 11.86 31.06
CA LEU A 351 15.56 12.49 30.21
C LEU A 351 16.85 11.69 30.27
N SER A 352 17.47 11.43 29.15
CA SER A 352 18.90 11.20 29.09
C SER A 352 19.45 11.79 27.79
N ARG A 353 20.38 12.71 28.01
CA ARG A 353 21.27 13.34 27.04
C ARG A 353 22.29 12.32 26.49
N SER A 354 22.58 12.40 25.25
CA SER A 354 23.92 12.56 24.67
C SER A 354 23.78 12.97 23.22
#